data_a51f43c5f760a6d37693ffe2845a7317
#
_entry.id   a51f43c5f760a6d37693ffe2845a7317
#
_cell.length_a   1.000
_cell.length_b   1.000
_cell.length_c   1.000
_cell.angle_alpha   90.00
_cell.angle_beta   90.00
_cell.angle_gamma   90.00
#
_symmetry.space_group_name_H-M   'P 1'
#
loop_
_entity.id
_entity.type
_entity.pdbx_description
1 polymer ?
#
loop_
_entity_poly.entity_id
_entity_poly.type
_entity_poly.pdbx_seq_one_letter_code
_entity_poly.pdbx_strand_id
1 'polypeptide(L)'
;FELFNFLDQEEVHFMNSSLNIAYRWKDYLSAGVVLRYDGATTVQSNHRWLFTPAAQAQWSIKHSLLENVSWLSRLDLYGSWARVGRYLPSDRYGMGPQYTSENIGWSGSWIPSSYNQYATATRPYTFGWVGFGVKWPYADKAEVGMRSSWLKDRLTLDFAFYSNRDKDLLVKVPVAHEFGYTGQYKQGMEITNRGVELS
;
A
#
# COMPACT_ATOMS: atom_id res chain seq x y z
N PHE A 1 -15.67 39.88 -22.40
CA PHE A 1 -15.03 38.55 -22.25
C PHE A 1 -14.38 38.50 -20.89
N GLU A 2 -14.97 37.79 -19.94
CA GLU A 2 -14.31 37.49 -18.69
C GLU A 2 -13.60 36.16 -18.86
N LEU A 3 -12.25 36.17 -18.78
CA LEU A 3 -11.41 34.98 -18.79
C LEU A 3 -11.21 34.57 -17.33
N PHE A 4 -11.84 33.47 -16.94
CA PHE A 4 -11.58 32.86 -15.64
C PHE A 4 -10.45 31.83 -15.80
N ASN A 5 -9.30 32.10 -15.22
CA ASN A 5 -8.22 31.13 -15.10
C ASN A 5 -8.31 30.49 -13.72
N PHE A 6 -8.52 29.19 -13.68
CA PHE A 6 -8.38 28.39 -12.47
C PHE A 6 -7.01 27.71 -12.50
N LEU A 7 -6.21 27.99 -11.50
CA LEU A 7 -4.98 27.27 -11.25
C LEU A 7 -5.25 26.32 -10.09
N ASP A 8 -5.24 25.03 -10.36
CA ASP A 8 -5.23 23.99 -9.34
C ASP A 8 -3.80 23.53 -9.15
N GLN A 9 -3.27 23.68 -7.95
CA GLN A 9 -1.91 23.28 -7.60
C GLN A 9 -1.97 22.31 -6.44
N GLU A 10 -1.53 21.08 -6.68
CA GLU A 10 -1.37 20.07 -5.66
C GLU A 10 0.08 19.96 -5.24
N GLU A 11 0.32 20.04 -3.95
CA GLU A 11 1.66 19.87 -3.36
C GLU A 11 1.66 18.64 -2.45
N VAL A 12 2.50 17.68 -2.78
CA VAL A 12 2.62 16.42 -2.05
C VAL A 12 4.01 16.27 -1.49
N HIS A 13 4.09 16.12 -0.18
CA HIS A 13 5.35 15.89 0.52
C HIS A 13 5.44 14.45 1.02
N PHE A 14 6.59 13.84 0.78
CA PHE A 14 6.98 12.54 1.32
C PHE A 14 8.20 12.68 2.20
N MET A 15 8.17 11.98 3.31
CA MET A 15 9.34 11.84 4.18
C MET A 15 9.48 10.37 4.57
N ASN A 16 10.69 9.84 4.48
CA ASN A 16 10.98 8.51 4.96
C ASN A 16 12.29 8.47 5.73
N SER A 17 12.36 7.55 6.69
CA SER A 17 13.57 7.22 7.43
C SER A 17 13.68 5.72 7.51
N SER A 18 14.87 5.16 7.28
CA SER A 18 15.09 3.73 7.34
C SER A 18 16.39 3.36 8.04
N LEU A 19 16.33 2.27 8.81
CA LEU A 19 17.48 1.63 9.44
C LEU A 19 17.54 0.19 8.95
N ASN A 20 18.68 -0.18 8.38
CA ASN A 20 18.95 -1.54 7.90
C ASN A 20 19.99 -2.19 8.80
N ILE A 21 19.69 -3.36 9.33
CA ILE A 21 20.59 -4.17 10.12
C ILE A 21 20.71 -5.52 9.43
N ALA A 22 21.94 -5.91 9.09
CA ALA A 22 22.21 -7.20 8.50
C ALA A 22 23.24 -7.94 9.37
N TYR A 23 22.98 -9.20 9.61
CA TYR A 23 23.85 -10.07 10.39
C TYR A 23 24.12 -11.37 9.62
N ARG A 24 25.37 -11.77 9.59
CA ARG A 24 25.80 -13.04 9.02
C ARG A 24 26.64 -13.78 10.05
N TRP A 25 26.25 -15.01 10.32
CA TRP A 25 27.00 -15.90 11.20
C TRP A 25 27.56 -17.04 10.39
N LYS A 26 28.88 -17.12 10.42
CA LYS A 26 29.64 -18.17 9.71
C LYS A 26 28.97 -18.37 8.33
N ASP A 27 29.24 -18.58 7.36
CA ASP A 27 28.67 -18.58 6.02
C ASP A 27 27.32 -19.33 5.82
N TYR A 28 26.68 -19.79 6.91
CA TYR A 28 25.45 -20.57 6.82
C TYR A 28 24.18 -19.89 7.36
N LEU A 29 24.29 -18.86 8.17
CA LEU A 29 23.14 -18.15 8.69
C LEU A 29 23.22 -16.65 8.34
N SER A 30 22.22 -16.13 7.69
CA SER A 30 22.05 -14.69 7.48
C SER A 30 20.70 -14.24 7.96
N ALA A 31 20.64 -13.08 8.58
CA ALA A 31 19.42 -12.42 9.01
C ALA A 31 19.50 -10.93 8.71
N GLY A 32 18.37 -10.34 8.36
CA GLY A 32 18.27 -8.92 8.10
C GLY A 32 16.98 -8.35 8.64
N VAL A 33 17.06 -7.14 9.16
CA VAL A 33 15.91 -6.38 9.64
C VAL A 33 15.97 -4.97 9.02
N VAL A 34 14.86 -4.54 8.49
CA VAL A 34 14.67 -3.18 7.99
C VAL A 34 13.57 -2.53 8.83
N LEU A 35 13.88 -1.43 9.46
CA LEU A 35 12.93 -0.61 10.16
C LEU A 35 12.74 0.67 9.36
N ARG A 36 11.54 0.89 8.86
CA ARG A 36 11.25 2.05 8.03
C ARG A 36 10.03 2.79 8.57
N TYR A 37 10.10 4.11 8.53
CA TYR A 37 9.04 5.00 8.93
C TYR A 37 8.73 5.95 7.78
N ASP A 38 7.52 5.84 7.24
CA ASP A 38 7.07 6.58 6.08
C ASP A 38 6.02 7.60 6.45
N GLY A 39 6.10 8.79 5.88
CA GLY A 39 5.12 9.86 6.04
C GLY A 39 4.72 10.47 4.70
N ALA A 40 3.44 10.80 4.55
CA ALA A 40 2.92 11.48 3.36
C ALA A 40 1.83 12.48 3.72
N THR A 41 1.81 13.61 3.03
CA THR A 41 0.77 14.63 3.19
C THR A 41 -0.55 14.25 2.55
N THR A 42 -0.58 13.25 1.67
CA THR A 42 -1.79 12.68 1.07
C THR A 42 -2.65 11.90 2.05
N VAL A 43 -2.13 11.57 3.23
CA VAL A 43 -2.86 10.89 4.29
C VAL A 43 -3.31 11.91 5.33
N GLN A 44 -4.46 11.67 5.96
CA GLN A 44 -5.03 12.55 6.98
C GLN A 44 -4.03 12.79 8.12
N SER A 45 -4.03 14.00 8.68
CA SER A 45 -3.04 14.50 9.63
C SER A 45 -2.78 13.58 10.82
N ASN A 46 -3.81 12.90 11.30
CA ASN A 46 -3.73 11.99 12.45
C ASN A 46 -3.06 10.66 12.11
N HIS A 47 -2.92 10.31 10.82
CA HIS A 47 -2.44 9.02 10.36
C HIS A 47 -1.40 9.14 9.24
N ARG A 48 -0.70 10.27 9.16
CA ARG A 48 0.31 10.55 8.13
C ARG A 48 1.48 9.59 8.15
N TRP A 49 1.76 8.99 9.29
CA TRP A 49 2.94 8.17 9.50
C TRP A 49 2.60 6.70 9.57
N LEU A 50 3.38 5.90 8.87
CA LEU A 50 3.28 4.44 8.87
C LEU A 50 4.62 3.81 9.18
N PHE A 51 4.63 2.89 10.14
CA PHE A 51 5.79 2.05 10.41
C PHE A 51 5.75 0.79 9.55
N THR A 52 6.80 0.60 8.73
CA THR A 52 6.92 -0.48 7.74
C THR A 52 8.15 -1.33 8.01
N PRO A 53 8.11 -2.21 9.03
CA PRO A 53 9.19 -3.13 9.32
C PRO A 53 9.23 -4.28 8.32
N ALA A 54 10.45 -4.80 8.09
CA ALA A 54 10.68 -6.03 7.35
C ALA A 54 11.76 -6.85 8.04
N ALA A 55 11.63 -8.16 7.99
CA ALA A 55 12.63 -9.10 8.50
C ALA A 55 12.80 -10.24 7.52
N GLN A 56 14.04 -10.72 7.40
CA GLN A 56 14.37 -11.89 6.60
C GLN A 56 15.43 -12.73 7.29
N ALA A 57 15.37 -14.02 7.08
CA ALA A 57 16.39 -14.95 7.53
C ALA A 57 16.61 -16.04 6.47
N GLN A 58 17.84 -16.49 6.34
CA GLN A 58 18.22 -17.60 5.49
C GLN A 58 19.20 -18.48 6.25
N TRP A 59 18.98 -19.79 6.20
CA TRP A 59 19.83 -20.80 6.79
C TRP A 59 20.26 -21.82 5.75
N SER A 60 21.56 -21.90 5.52
CA SER A 60 22.16 -22.88 4.64
C SER A 60 22.46 -24.17 5.41
N ILE A 61 21.53 -25.11 5.35
CA ILE A 61 21.61 -26.40 6.07
C ILE A 61 22.76 -27.24 5.55
N LYS A 62 22.99 -27.17 4.23
CA LYS A 62 24.10 -27.90 3.61
C LYS A 62 25.44 -27.58 4.28
N HIS A 63 25.74 -26.30 4.48
CA HIS A 63 26.98 -25.83 5.09
C HIS A 63 27.06 -26.01 6.61
N SER A 64 25.92 -26.15 7.29
CA SER A 64 25.90 -26.25 8.75
C SER A 64 25.83 -27.69 9.28
N LEU A 65 25.05 -28.55 8.64
CA LEU A 65 24.74 -29.90 9.17
C LEU A 65 25.04 -31.02 8.18
N LEU A 66 25.06 -30.77 6.88
CA LEU A 66 25.14 -31.79 5.84
C LEU A 66 26.41 -31.64 4.97
N GLU A 67 27.48 -31.12 5.53
CA GLU A 67 28.73 -30.83 4.81
C GLU A 67 29.28 -32.02 4.04
N ASN A 68 29.18 -33.21 4.63
CA ASN A 68 29.72 -34.47 4.08
C ASN A 68 28.83 -35.16 3.05
N VAL A 69 27.64 -34.64 2.76
CA VAL A 69 26.70 -35.25 1.81
C VAL A 69 27.03 -34.82 0.38
N SER A 70 27.66 -35.68 -0.40
CA SER A 70 28.19 -35.34 -1.72
C SER A 70 27.16 -35.19 -2.85
N TRP A 71 26.01 -35.83 -2.73
CA TRP A 71 24.93 -35.77 -3.72
C TRP A 71 24.01 -34.53 -3.57
N LEU A 72 24.08 -33.87 -2.40
CA LEU A 72 23.36 -32.62 -2.12
C LEU A 72 24.34 -31.45 -2.26
N SER A 73 24.11 -30.61 -3.27
CA SER A 73 24.94 -29.43 -3.53
C SER A 73 24.51 -28.23 -2.69
N ARG A 74 23.20 -28.07 -2.50
CA ARG A 74 22.60 -26.94 -1.77
C ARG A 74 21.35 -27.37 -1.06
N LEU A 75 21.16 -26.86 0.15
CA LEU A 75 19.89 -26.93 0.87
C LEU A 75 19.79 -25.70 1.76
N ASP A 76 18.94 -24.74 1.35
CA ASP A 76 18.72 -23.51 2.07
C ASP A 76 17.25 -23.39 2.45
N LEU A 77 17.01 -23.02 3.69
CA LEU A 77 15.69 -22.55 4.15
C LEU A 77 15.73 -21.04 4.24
N TYR A 78 14.67 -20.39 3.80
CA TYR A 78 14.53 -18.96 3.93
C TYR A 78 13.14 -18.57 4.38
N GLY A 79 13.05 -17.43 5.02
CA GLY A 79 11.79 -16.82 5.39
C GLY A 79 11.90 -15.32 5.42
N SER A 80 10.83 -14.67 5.04
CA SER A 80 10.74 -13.22 5.08
C SER A 80 9.34 -12.78 5.51
N TRP A 81 9.29 -11.64 6.16
CA TRP A 81 8.07 -10.93 6.46
C TRP A 81 8.29 -9.44 6.30
N ALA A 82 7.35 -8.75 5.67
CA ALA A 82 7.44 -7.32 5.45
C ALA A 82 6.05 -6.67 5.51
N ARG A 83 6.01 -5.49 6.13
CA ARG A 83 4.89 -4.57 5.97
C ARG A 83 5.22 -3.53 4.92
N VAL A 84 4.35 -3.37 3.94
CA VAL A 84 4.52 -2.42 2.83
C VAL A 84 3.33 -1.47 2.81
N GLY A 85 3.58 -0.17 2.93
CA GLY A 85 2.55 0.85 2.78
C GLY A 85 2.02 0.91 1.35
N ARG A 86 0.70 1.07 1.22
CA ARG A 86 0.04 1.36 -0.04
C ARG A 86 -0.13 2.86 -0.18
N TYR A 87 0.45 3.44 -1.22
CA TYR A 87 0.37 4.87 -1.46
C TYR A 87 -1.05 5.31 -1.83
N LEU A 88 -1.49 6.43 -1.25
CA LEU A 88 -2.70 7.13 -1.64
C LEU A 88 -2.30 8.30 -2.56
N PRO A 89 -2.66 8.22 -3.85
CA PRO A 89 -2.03 9.05 -4.89
C PRO A 89 -2.49 10.51 -4.93
N SER A 90 -3.42 10.96 -4.10
CA SER A 90 -3.91 12.33 -4.15
C SER A 90 -4.48 12.82 -2.82
N ASP A 91 -4.65 14.14 -2.71
CA ASP A 91 -5.35 14.84 -1.64
C ASP A 91 -6.87 14.55 -1.60
N ARG A 92 -7.41 13.83 -2.58
CA ARG A 92 -8.82 13.41 -2.67
C ARG A 92 -9.33 12.71 -1.43
N TYR A 93 -8.44 12.25 -0.57
CA TYR A 93 -8.74 11.60 0.70
C TYR A 93 -8.50 12.52 1.90
N GLY A 94 -8.56 13.82 1.67
CA GLY A 94 -8.57 14.82 2.74
C GLY A 94 -9.71 14.59 3.72
N MET A 95 -9.57 15.13 4.94
CA MET A 95 -10.57 14.95 5.98
C MET A 95 -11.92 15.61 5.64
N GLY A 96 -12.99 14.87 5.84
CA GLY A 96 -14.35 15.35 5.76
C GLY A 96 -14.90 15.51 4.35
N PRO A 97 -16.07 16.09 4.24
CA PRO A 97 -16.71 16.33 2.95
C PRO A 97 -15.95 17.38 2.14
N GLN A 98 -15.76 17.08 0.87
CA GLN A 98 -15.15 17.99 -0.08
C GLN A 98 -16.22 18.74 -0.85
N TYR A 99 -15.99 20.02 -1.10
CA TYR A 99 -16.89 20.87 -1.87
C TYR A 99 -16.17 21.40 -3.10
N THR A 100 -16.85 21.37 -4.23
CA THR A 100 -16.39 22.04 -5.46
C THR A 100 -17.13 23.34 -5.67
N SER A 101 -16.41 24.37 -6.08
CA SER A 101 -17.00 25.62 -6.54
C SER A 101 -17.34 25.47 -8.02
N GLU A 102 -18.60 25.75 -8.37
CA GLU A 102 -19.04 25.77 -9.76
C GLU A 102 -19.34 27.19 -10.19
N ASN A 103 -18.65 27.64 -11.23
CA ASN A 103 -18.99 28.87 -11.91
C ASN A 103 -19.95 28.56 -13.02
N ILE A 104 -21.08 29.27 -13.03
CA ILE A 104 -22.12 29.10 -14.03
C ILE A 104 -21.65 29.75 -15.33
N GLY A 105 -21.40 28.93 -16.34
CA GLY A 105 -21.11 29.41 -17.69
C GLY A 105 -22.39 29.95 -18.37
N TRP A 106 -22.26 31.01 -19.19
CA TRP A 106 -23.32 31.70 -19.87
C TRP A 106 -24.06 30.89 -20.94
N SER A 107 -23.57 29.78 -21.34
CA SER A 107 -24.03 29.04 -22.53
C SER A 107 -24.51 27.63 -22.27
N GLY A 108 -24.77 27.25 -21.05
CA GLY A 108 -25.01 25.87 -20.80
C GLY A 108 -26.35 25.51 -20.20
N SER A 109 -26.89 24.43 -20.65
CA SER A 109 -27.94 23.64 -20.03
C SER A 109 -27.53 23.06 -18.64
N TRP A 110 -26.51 23.62 -18.01
CA TRP A 110 -26.07 23.25 -16.69
C TRP A 110 -26.86 24.03 -15.65
N ILE A 111 -27.82 23.37 -15.08
CA ILE A 111 -28.46 23.85 -13.87
C ILE A 111 -27.54 23.44 -12.73
N PRO A 112 -26.94 24.40 -12.01
CA PRO A 112 -26.15 24.04 -10.84
C PRO A 112 -27.04 23.28 -9.86
N SER A 113 -26.52 22.20 -9.31
CA SER A 113 -27.22 21.40 -8.30
C SER A 113 -27.43 22.14 -6.99
N SER A 114 -26.97 23.37 -6.89
CA SER A 114 -27.15 24.23 -5.74
C SER A 114 -28.17 25.34 -6.05
N TYR A 115 -28.90 25.66 -5.06
CA TYR A 115 -30.09 26.53 -5.02
C TYR A 115 -29.90 27.97 -5.47
N ASN A 116 -28.73 28.38 -5.93
CA ASN A 116 -28.43 29.78 -6.11
C ASN A 116 -28.14 30.12 -7.56
N GLN A 117 -29.02 30.96 -8.11
CA GLN A 117 -28.76 31.72 -9.33
C GLN A 117 -27.63 32.77 -9.16
N TYR A 118 -26.88 32.70 -8.09
CA TYR A 118 -25.73 33.58 -7.82
C TYR A 118 -24.43 32.97 -8.40
N ALA A 119 -23.50 33.83 -8.72
CA ALA A 119 -22.36 33.59 -9.58
C ALA A 119 -21.38 32.47 -9.13
N THR A 120 -21.47 32.00 -7.92
CA THR A 120 -20.70 30.88 -7.41
C THR A 120 -21.54 29.99 -6.54
N ALA A 121 -21.65 28.73 -6.94
CA ALA A 121 -22.32 27.71 -6.18
C ALA A 121 -21.28 26.70 -5.69
N THR A 122 -21.34 26.35 -4.42
CA THR A 122 -20.57 25.25 -3.87
C THR A 122 -21.46 24.04 -3.72
N ARG A 123 -21.02 22.90 -4.17
CA ARG A 123 -21.73 21.64 -3.98
C ARG A 123 -20.82 20.58 -3.37
N PRO A 124 -21.39 19.56 -2.73
CA PRO A 124 -20.64 18.42 -2.28
C PRO A 124 -19.88 17.78 -3.45
N TYR A 125 -18.71 17.26 -3.16
CA TYR A 125 -17.86 16.57 -4.14
C TYR A 125 -18.60 15.34 -4.70
N THR A 126 -18.88 15.34 -6.01
CA THR A 126 -19.78 14.36 -6.65
C THR A 126 -19.30 12.92 -6.65
N PHE A 127 -17.99 12.71 -6.53
CA PHE A 127 -17.41 11.36 -6.60
C PHE A 127 -17.46 10.59 -5.29
N GLY A 128 -17.76 11.28 -4.20
CA GLY A 128 -17.81 10.69 -2.88
C GLY A 128 -17.13 11.59 -1.86
N TRP A 129 -17.24 11.23 -0.63
CA TRP A 129 -16.58 11.91 0.45
C TRP A 129 -15.83 10.89 1.33
N VAL A 130 -14.82 11.35 2.03
CA VAL A 130 -13.97 10.53 2.88
C VAL A 130 -14.24 10.91 4.32
N GLY A 131 -14.47 9.90 5.16
CA GLY A 131 -14.67 10.08 6.60
C GLY A 131 -13.39 10.52 7.30
N PHE A 132 -13.54 10.93 8.56
CA PHE A 132 -12.41 11.20 9.42
C PHE A 132 -11.72 9.90 9.83
N GLY A 133 -10.40 9.94 10.02
CA GLY A 133 -9.64 8.82 10.54
C GLY A 133 -9.20 7.79 9.50
N VAL A 134 -9.14 8.18 8.23
CA VAL A 134 -8.55 7.33 7.18
C VAL A 134 -7.08 7.09 7.48
N LYS A 135 -6.73 5.82 7.63
CA LYS A 135 -5.37 5.35 7.89
C LYS A 135 -4.67 5.04 6.58
N TRP A 136 -3.37 4.92 6.66
CA TRP A 136 -2.57 4.44 5.56
C TRP A 136 -2.86 2.96 5.28
N PRO A 137 -3.33 2.58 4.08
CA PRO A 137 -3.47 1.19 3.71
C PRO A 137 -2.11 0.51 3.64
N TYR A 138 -2.03 -0.75 4.04
CA TYR A 138 -0.78 -1.50 4.00
C TYR A 138 -0.99 -2.97 3.64
N ALA A 139 0.08 -3.62 3.22
CA ALA A 139 0.13 -5.05 2.97
C ALA A 139 1.13 -5.72 3.92
N ASP A 140 0.69 -6.73 4.63
CA ASP A 140 1.57 -7.67 5.33
C ASP A 140 1.88 -8.83 4.38
N LYS A 141 3.16 -9.04 4.06
CA LYS A 141 3.64 -10.09 3.17
C LYS A 141 4.53 -11.03 3.95
N ALA A 142 4.26 -12.31 3.87
CA ALA A 142 5.07 -13.35 4.47
C ALA A 142 5.39 -14.42 3.43
N GLU A 143 6.62 -14.92 3.46
CA GLU A 143 7.10 -15.99 2.59
C GLU A 143 8.02 -16.90 3.38
N VAL A 144 7.88 -18.20 3.19
CA VAL A 144 8.79 -19.22 3.70
C VAL A 144 9.04 -20.20 2.56
N GLY A 145 10.32 -20.50 2.32
CA GLY A 145 10.68 -21.38 1.23
C GLY A 145 11.94 -22.21 1.50
N MET A 146 12.16 -23.13 0.58
CA MET A 146 13.31 -24.02 0.58
C MET A 146 13.88 -24.07 -0.84
N ARG A 147 15.18 -23.90 -0.96
CA ARG A 147 15.94 -24.12 -2.19
C ARG A 147 16.86 -25.30 -2.02
N SER A 148 16.77 -26.25 -2.92
CA SER A 148 17.65 -27.42 -2.92
C SER A 148 18.26 -27.65 -4.31
N SER A 149 19.55 -28.06 -4.33
CA SER A 149 20.25 -28.46 -5.55
C SER A 149 20.93 -29.80 -5.32
N TRP A 150 20.83 -30.68 -6.30
CA TRP A 150 21.21 -32.08 -6.21
C TRP A 150 22.09 -32.46 -7.39
N LEU A 151 22.88 -33.53 -7.23
CA LEU A 151 23.70 -34.15 -8.29
C LEU A 151 24.61 -33.15 -9.01
N LYS A 152 25.35 -32.32 -8.25
CA LYS A 152 26.23 -31.26 -8.77
C LYS A 152 25.46 -30.23 -9.57
N ASP A 153 24.36 -29.75 -9.00
CA ASP A 153 23.45 -28.71 -9.53
C ASP A 153 22.72 -29.07 -10.84
N ARG A 154 22.64 -30.39 -11.15
CA ARG A 154 21.86 -30.84 -12.31
C ARG A 154 20.37 -30.88 -12.10
N LEU A 155 19.95 -30.97 -10.85
CA LEU A 155 18.55 -30.88 -10.45
C LEU A 155 18.42 -29.81 -9.37
N THR A 156 17.56 -28.84 -9.61
CA THR A 156 17.21 -27.79 -8.66
C THR A 156 15.73 -27.84 -8.35
N LEU A 157 15.37 -27.66 -7.10
CA LEU A 157 14.00 -27.57 -6.65
C LEU A 157 13.88 -26.35 -5.75
N ASP A 158 12.98 -25.44 -6.11
CA ASP A 158 12.62 -24.30 -5.29
C ASP A 158 11.14 -24.42 -4.89
N PHE A 159 10.88 -24.38 -3.60
CA PHE A 159 9.54 -24.45 -3.03
C PHE A 159 9.33 -23.25 -2.13
N ALA A 160 8.23 -22.54 -2.37
CA ALA A 160 7.85 -21.40 -1.54
C ALA A 160 6.36 -21.43 -1.20
N PHE A 161 6.05 -21.05 0.02
CA PHE A 161 4.70 -20.71 0.47
C PHE A 161 4.65 -19.23 0.80
N TYR A 162 3.67 -18.53 0.27
CA TYR A 162 3.46 -17.11 0.55
C TYR A 162 2.07 -16.81 1.08
N SER A 163 1.98 -15.75 1.87
CA SER A 163 0.75 -15.19 2.38
C SER A 163 0.83 -13.67 2.34
N ASN A 164 0.03 -13.06 1.47
CA ASN A 164 -0.09 -11.61 1.34
C ASN A 164 -1.45 -11.17 1.86
N ARG A 165 -1.48 -10.20 2.78
CA ARG A 165 -2.70 -9.67 3.36
C ARG A 165 -2.71 -8.15 3.26
N ASP A 166 -3.50 -7.63 2.32
CA ASP A 166 -3.78 -6.20 2.20
C ASP A 166 -4.82 -5.79 3.25
N LYS A 167 -4.55 -4.72 3.97
CA LYS A 167 -5.40 -4.21 5.05
C LYS A 167 -5.69 -2.73 4.89
N ASP A 168 -6.77 -2.32 5.52
CA ASP A 168 -7.22 -0.93 5.56
C ASP A 168 -7.40 -0.32 4.16
N LEU A 169 -7.78 -1.13 3.16
CA LEU A 169 -8.06 -0.66 1.82
C LEU A 169 -9.32 0.21 1.80
N LEU A 170 -9.28 1.26 0.97
CA LEU A 170 -10.41 2.14 0.74
C LEU A 170 -11.35 1.53 -0.29
N VAL A 171 -12.64 1.50 0.05
CA VAL A 171 -13.72 1.05 -0.82
C VAL A 171 -14.77 2.13 -0.90
N LYS A 172 -15.25 2.39 -2.11
CA LYS A 172 -16.39 3.26 -2.34
C LYS A 172 -17.69 2.48 -2.09
N VAL A 173 -18.43 2.90 -1.09
CA VAL A 173 -19.74 2.35 -0.72
C VAL A 173 -20.81 3.32 -1.20
N PRO A 174 -21.85 2.87 -1.93
CA PRO A 174 -22.96 3.72 -2.30
C PRO A 174 -23.68 4.24 -1.06
N VAL A 175 -24.09 5.49 -1.10
CA VAL A 175 -24.89 6.12 -0.05
C VAL A 175 -26.20 6.62 -0.64
N ALA A 176 -27.17 6.86 0.22
CA ALA A 176 -28.46 7.40 -0.18
C ALA A 176 -28.30 8.78 -0.84
N HIS A 177 -29.09 9.06 -1.88
CA HIS A 177 -28.97 10.27 -2.69
C HIS A 177 -29.23 11.55 -1.89
N GLU A 178 -29.94 11.46 -0.78
CA GLU A 178 -30.21 12.57 0.14
C GLU A 178 -28.94 13.22 0.70
N PHE A 179 -27.84 12.48 0.74
CA PHE A 179 -26.53 13.01 1.18
C PHE A 179 -25.83 13.88 0.13
N GLY A 180 -26.36 13.95 -1.09
CA GLY A 180 -25.75 14.73 -2.17
C GLY A 180 -24.49 14.11 -2.79
N TYR A 181 -24.15 12.87 -2.43
CA TYR A 181 -23.00 12.13 -2.95
C TYR A 181 -23.40 10.81 -3.58
N THR A 182 -22.62 10.33 -4.54
CA THR A 182 -22.84 9.02 -5.15
C THR A 182 -22.26 7.89 -4.31
N GLY A 183 -21.40 8.20 -3.36
CA GLY A 183 -20.79 7.21 -2.49
C GLY A 183 -19.93 7.82 -1.41
N GLN A 184 -19.56 6.98 -0.47
CA GLN A 184 -18.63 7.30 0.61
C GLN A 184 -17.44 6.35 0.54
N TYR A 185 -16.24 6.88 0.66
CA TYR A 185 -15.05 6.05 0.84
C TYR A 185 -14.96 5.59 2.29
N LYS A 186 -15.05 4.29 2.50
CA LYS A 186 -14.86 3.64 3.79
C LYS A 186 -13.61 2.80 3.76
N GLN A 187 -12.93 2.78 4.88
CA GLN A 187 -11.75 1.95 5.12
C GLN A 187 -12.16 0.68 5.84
N GLY A 188 -11.38 -0.40 5.64
CA GLY A 188 -11.58 -1.66 6.35
C GLY A 188 -11.72 -2.88 5.45
N MET A 189 -11.61 -2.73 4.13
CA MET A 189 -11.55 -3.89 3.25
C MET A 189 -10.20 -4.59 3.43
N GLU A 190 -10.25 -5.90 3.60
CA GLU A 190 -9.08 -6.77 3.65
C GLU A 190 -9.11 -7.77 2.49
N ILE A 191 -7.95 -7.99 1.87
CA ILE A 191 -7.78 -9.00 0.83
C ILE A 191 -6.63 -9.90 1.25
N THR A 192 -6.88 -11.21 1.30
CA THR A 192 -5.84 -12.20 1.59
C THR A 192 -5.59 -13.07 0.36
N ASN A 193 -4.33 -13.14 -0.05
CA ASN A 193 -3.85 -14.02 -1.11
C ASN A 193 -2.79 -14.96 -0.54
N ARG A 194 -2.96 -16.27 -0.73
CA ARG A 194 -2.02 -17.30 -0.29
C ARG A 194 -1.79 -18.27 -1.42
N GLY A 195 -0.57 -18.73 -1.54
CA GLY A 195 -0.23 -19.68 -2.58
C GLY A 195 1.06 -20.44 -2.29
N VAL A 196 1.28 -21.42 -3.15
CA VAL A 196 2.47 -22.26 -3.18
C VAL A 196 3.09 -22.12 -4.55
N GLU A 197 4.40 -21.95 -4.58
CA GLU A 197 5.19 -21.90 -5.80
C GLU A 197 6.17 -23.09 -5.80
N LEU A 198 6.28 -23.75 -6.93
CA LEU A 198 7.19 -24.86 -7.16
C LEU A 198 7.86 -24.67 -8.51
N SER A 199 9.18 -24.67 -8.54
CA SER A 199 9.98 -24.58 -9.77
C SER A 199 11.20 -25.53 -9.75
#